data_42811d777fd42e843f1ec427605ea42b
#
_entry.id   42811d777fd42e843f1ec427605ea42b
#
_cell.length_a   1.000
_cell.length_b   1.000
_cell.length_c   1.000
_cell.angle_alpha   90.00
_cell.angle_beta   90.00
_cell.angle_gamma   90.00
#
_symmetry.space_group_name_H-M   'P 1'
#
loop_
_entity.id
_entity.type
_entity.pdbx_description
1 polymer ?
#
loop_
_entity_poly.entity_id
_entity_poly.type
_entity_poly.pdbx_seq_one_letter_code
_entity_poly.pdbx_strand_id
1 'polypeptide(L)'
;MEYTNDITNTVMHETKKPVILIVVDSLMRQSIQKLIQEGKAPAFSFLIKNGQFLPEVISSYPTMSVTIDSTLLTGTYADQHKIPGLIWYKKDENRIISYGSGVSEIWSLGVKNVVLDGIVNLNKEHLNKNVQTIHEELSKGGMQSASINGLLYRGNYRQLLNVPKLISAMGLLPNKIDMNGPLLLSLGTFSHKSAKNKYQMFIWRKFGFNNQFSVNELIFLIEQNKLPSFTLAYLPDADSHIHKNGPEDIKPIEKADQYIQQLLNSYSTWEEAIEKVVWIVHGDSGQTKVIKDKNTALIDLNDLLKDYTFWERNKSGEIAIAINERMAYINLIKENIDLSKIIETLKKDMRIGIIAWKEGETNYVTSPQSNNTFTFSPTGSYKDLYNQSWKIDGDHSILNLKIDNQGLIEYNDYPDALARLHGALYSHEGRFIIVDAKPQFEFIEKHSHNHVGGGAHGSLHKIDSLVPLIIAGTHEKPEYNRLIDIKNWILKLTK
;
A
#
# COMPACT_ATOMS: atom_id res chain seq x y z
N MET A 1 -17.41 -20.62 17.50
CA MET A 1 -17.30 -20.45 16.05
C MET A 1 -16.30 -21.47 15.53
N GLU A 2 -16.69 -22.28 14.56
CA GLU A 2 -15.81 -23.26 13.92
C GLU A 2 -14.79 -22.58 13.00
N TYR A 3 -13.62 -23.23 12.82
CA TYR A 3 -12.59 -22.73 11.90
C TYR A 3 -13.00 -22.98 10.44
N THR A 4 -12.84 -22.00 9.55
CA THR A 4 -13.27 -22.04 8.15
C THR A 4 -12.21 -22.61 7.18
N ASN A 5 -11.40 -23.57 7.62
CA ASN A 5 -10.30 -24.09 6.80
C ASN A 5 -10.73 -25.09 5.71
N ASP A 6 -11.94 -25.65 5.78
CA ASP A 6 -12.46 -26.61 4.80
C ASP A 6 -13.54 -25.95 3.92
N ILE A 7 -13.19 -25.72 2.65
CA ILE A 7 -14.05 -25.11 1.64
C ILE A 7 -15.17 -26.08 1.19
N THR A 8 -14.98 -27.41 1.31
CA THR A 8 -15.94 -28.38 0.80
C THR A 8 -17.29 -28.28 1.52
N ASN A 9 -17.26 -28.00 2.81
CA ASN A 9 -18.45 -27.87 3.65
C ASN A 9 -18.92 -26.40 3.80
N THR A 10 -18.22 -25.43 3.18
CA THR A 10 -18.62 -24.02 3.25
C THR A 10 -19.86 -23.78 2.37
N VAL A 11 -20.96 -23.38 2.97
CA VAL A 11 -22.16 -22.95 2.24
C VAL A 11 -21.90 -21.54 1.70
N MET A 12 -21.97 -21.39 0.38
CA MET A 12 -21.92 -20.09 -0.27
C MET A 12 -23.33 -19.53 -0.41
N HIS A 13 -23.49 -18.27 -0.03
CA HIS A 13 -24.78 -17.58 -0.26
C HIS A 13 -24.86 -17.22 -1.74
N GLU A 14 -26.06 -17.27 -2.31
CA GLU A 14 -26.31 -16.71 -3.63
C GLU A 14 -25.97 -15.22 -3.60
N THR A 15 -25.08 -14.82 -4.50
CA THR A 15 -24.71 -13.42 -4.66
C THR A 15 -25.24 -12.92 -5.99
N LYS A 16 -25.47 -11.62 -6.10
CA LYS A 16 -25.62 -10.99 -7.39
C LYS A 16 -24.38 -11.34 -8.23
N LYS A 17 -23.74 -10.43 -8.84
CA LYS A 17 -22.51 -10.66 -9.59
C LYS A 17 -21.30 -10.54 -8.64
N PRO A 18 -20.47 -11.60 -8.45
CA PRO A 18 -19.28 -11.52 -7.60
C PRO A 18 -18.33 -10.44 -8.09
N VAL A 19 -17.62 -9.79 -7.16
CA VAL A 19 -16.58 -8.80 -7.46
C VAL A 19 -15.22 -9.38 -7.15
N ILE A 20 -14.31 -9.40 -8.13
CA ILE A 20 -12.90 -9.77 -7.98
C ILE A 20 -12.07 -8.51 -8.12
N LEU A 21 -11.34 -8.15 -7.06
CA LEU A 21 -10.33 -7.09 -7.07
C LEU A 21 -8.95 -7.74 -7.13
N ILE A 22 -8.24 -7.53 -8.23
CA ILE A 22 -6.85 -7.96 -8.43
C ILE A 22 -5.96 -6.75 -8.24
N VAL A 23 -5.13 -6.77 -7.22
CA VAL A 23 -4.07 -5.79 -7.03
C VAL A 23 -2.79 -6.34 -7.67
N VAL A 24 -2.27 -5.65 -8.67
CA VAL A 24 -1.00 -5.97 -9.32
C VAL A 24 0.04 -4.97 -8.82
N ASP A 25 0.99 -5.47 -8.05
CA ASP A 25 2.02 -4.65 -7.42
C ASP A 25 2.83 -3.90 -8.48
N SER A 26 3.05 -2.60 -8.25
CA SER A 26 3.77 -1.69 -9.16
C SER A 26 3.20 -1.62 -10.60
N LEU A 27 1.90 -1.85 -10.78
CA LEU A 27 1.26 -1.69 -12.08
C LEU A 27 1.14 -0.22 -12.44
N MET A 28 1.74 0.18 -13.54
CA MET A 28 1.74 1.56 -14.02
C MET A 28 1.01 1.69 -15.36
N ARG A 29 0.37 2.85 -15.57
CA ARG A 29 -0.31 3.21 -16.84
C ARG A 29 0.59 3.02 -18.06
N GLN A 30 1.84 3.50 -17.98
CA GLN A 30 2.79 3.48 -19.09
C GLN A 30 3.13 2.05 -19.52
N SER A 31 3.27 1.14 -18.54
CA SER A 31 3.55 -0.29 -18.78
C SER A 31 2.40 -0.96 -19.52
N ILE A 32 1.15 -0.70 -19.11
CA ILE A 32 -0.06 -1.22 -19.79
C ILE A 32 -0.12 -0.70 -21.23
N GLN A 33 0.01 0.62 -21.42
CA GLN A 33 -0.10 1.24 -22.74
C GLN A 33 0.95 0.70 -23.71
N LYS A 34 2.21 0.56 -23.24
CA LYS A 34 3.30 0.01 -24.04
C LYS A 34 3.04 -1.46 -24.42
N LEU A 35 2.62 -2.28 -23.48
CA LEU A 35 2.33 -3.70 -23.74
C LEU A 35 1.16 -3.88 -24.72
N ILE A 36 0.12 -3.04 -24.63
CA ILE A 36 -1.00 -3.06 -25.58
C ILE A 36 -0.53 -2.65 -26.97
N GLN A 37 0.30 -1.61 -27.09
CA GLN A 37 0.88 -1.19 -28.37
C GLN A 37 1.76 -2.26 -29.01
N GLU A 38 2.48 -3.04 -28.19
CA GLU A 38 3.30 -4.16 -28.64
C GLU A 38 2.49 -5.47 -28.87
N GLY A 39 1.18 -5.48 -28.62
CA GLY A 39 0.32 -6.67 -28.75
C GLY A 39 0.60 -7.75 -27.71
N LYS A 40 1.24 -7.41 -26.56
CA LYS A 40 1.68 -8.36 -25.53
C LYS A 40 0.78 -8.42 -24.29
N ALA A 41 -0.30 -7.67 -24.25
CA ALA A 41 -1.24 -7.64 -23.14
C ALA A 41 -2.69 -7.84 -23.59
N PRO A 42 -3.03 -9.05 -24.12
CA PRO A 42 -4.36 -9.32 -24.63
C PRO A 42 -5.44 -9.28 -23.55
N ALA A 43 -5.16 -9.71 -22.30
CA ALA A 43 -6.13 -9.65 -21.22
C ALA A 43 -6.44 -8.22 -20.78
N PHE A 44 -5.43 -7.38 -20.56
CA PHE A 44 -5.63 -5.94 -20.29
C PHE A 44 -6.39 -5.26 -21.42
N SER A 45 -5.98 -5.53 -22.69
CA SER A 45 -6.64 -4.99 -23.87
C SER A 45 -8.12 -5.38 -23.93
N PHE A 46 -8.43 -6.65 -23.67
CA PHE A 46 -9.81 -7.15 -23.65
C PHE A 46 -10.65 -6.48 -22.55
N LEU A 47 -10.13 -6.44 -21.31
CA LEU A 47 -10.85 -5.84 -20.17
C LEU A 47 -11.08 -4.35 -20.38
N ILE A 48 -10.11 -3.62 -20.91
CA ILE A 48 -10.22 -2.19 -21.22
C ILE A 48 -11.25 -1.95 -22.35
N LYS A 49 -11.19 -2.74 -23.41
CA LYS A 49 -12.09 -2.60 -24.58
C LYS A 49 -13.55 -2.88 -24.21
N ASN A 50 -13.79 -3.84 -23.30
CA ASN A 50 -15.12 -4.27 -22.90
C ASN A 50 -15.56 -3.72 -21.54
N GLY A 51 -14.84 -2.72 -21.01
CA GLY A 51 -15.09 -2.12 -19.72
C GLY A 51 -14.70 -0.65 -19.66
N GLN A 52 -14.04 -0.26 -18.57
CA GLN A 52 -13.61 1.11 -18.33
C GLN A 52 -12.13 1.12 -17.92
N PHE A 53 -11.41 2.14 -18.33
CA PHE A 53 -10.02 2.39 -17.94
C PHE A 53 -9.91 3.76 -17.28
N LEU A 54 -9.57 3.77 -16.00
CA LEU A 54 -9.22 4.96 -15.24
C LEU A 54 -7.70 4.99 -15.12
N PRO A 55 -7.00 5.79 -15.95
CA PRO A 55 -5.54 5.72 -16.07
C PRO A 55 -4.79 6.31 -14.87
N GLU A 56 -5.47 7.11 -14.06
CA GLU A 56 -4.89 7.93 -13.00
C GLU A 56 -5.81 7.92 -11.77
N VAL A 57 -5.67 6.90 -10.94
CA VAL A 57 -6.30 6.82 -9.63
C VAL A 57 -5.26 7.17 -8.58
N ILE A 58 -5.61 8.02 -7.64
CA ILE A 58 -4.71 8.52 -6.60
C ILE A 58 -4.57 7.47 -5.50
N SER A 59 -3.36 6.98 -5.32
CA SER A 59 -2.97 6.04 -4.27
C SER A 59 -2.84 6.72 -2.89
N SER A 60 -2.54 5.95 -1.85
CA SER A 60 -2.32 6.45 -0.49
C SER A 60 -0.98 7.17 -0.33
N TYR A 61 -0.68 7.66 0.89
CA TYR A 61 0.61 8.24 1.25
C TYR A 61 1.03 7.83 2.67
N PRO A 62 2.29 7.36 2.84
CA PRO A 62 3.25 7.04 1.80
C PRO A 62 2.74 5.95 0.85
N THR A 63 3.25 5.92 -0.38
CA THR A 63 2.88 4.91 -1.38
C THR A 63 3.55 3.57 -1.10
N MET A 64 3.34 3.04 0.12
CA MET A 64 3.83 1.75 0.60
C MET A 64 2.67 0.75 0.64
N SER A 65 2.87 -0.47 0.14
CA SER A 65 1.81 -1.46 -0.06
C SER A 65 0.93 -1.68 1.18
N VAL A 66 1.51 -1.74 2.39
CA VAL A 66 0.72 -1.90 3.64
C VAL A 66 -0.20 -0.71 3.94
N THR A 67 0.25 0.53 3.66
CA THR A 67 -0.57 1.75 3.82
C THR A 67 -1.64 1.83 2.73
N ILE A 68 -1.27 1.43 1.52
CA ILE A 68 -2.17 1.37 0.36
C ILE A 68 -3.29 0.37 0.61
N ASP A 69 -2.95 -0.88 0.99
CA ASP A 69 -3.93 -1.92 1.33
C ASP A 69 -4.84 -1.48 2.48
N SER A 70 -4.28 -0.78 3.49
CA SER A 70 -5.05 -0.26 4.61
C SER A 70 -6.05 0.79 4.15
N THR A 71 -5.64 1.72 3.27
CA THR A 71 -6.54 2.72 2.68
C THR A 71 -7.61 2.06 1.78
N LEU A 72 -7.21 1.14 0.91
CA LEU A 72 -8.09 0.41 -0.01
C LEU A 72 -9.19 -0.34 0.74
N LEU A 73 -8.82 -1.08 1.78
CA LEU A 73 -9.75 -1.98 2.48
C LEU A 73 -10.54 -1.29 3.60
N THR A 74 -10.07 -0.14 4.12
CA THR A 74 -10.82 0.61 5.14
C THR A 74 -11.58 1.81 4.59
N GLY A 75 -11.21 2.33 3.41
CA GLY A 75 -11.77 3.57 2.85
C GLY A 75 -11.41 4.79 3.71
N THR A 76 -10.24 4.78 4.37
CA THR A 76 -9.75 5.87 5.22
C THR A 76 -8.26 6.11 4.97
N TYR A 77 -7.74 7.31 5.28
CA TYR A 77 -6.30 7.58 5.29
C TYR A 77 -5.67 7.20 6.64
N ALA A 78 -4.35 7.34 6.73
CA ALA A 78 -3.55 6.86 7.85
C ALA A 78 -3.85 7.56 9.19
N ASP A 79 -4.44 8.76 9.19
CA ASP A 79 -4.96 9.42 10.39
C ASP A 79 -6.03 8.59 11.10
N GLN A 80 -6.78 7.77 10.36
CA GLN A 80 -7.84 6.92 10.87
C GLN A 80 -7.42 5.46 10.98
N HIS A 81 -6.89 4.84 9.92
CA HIS A 81 -6.52 3.43 9.96
C HIS A 81 -5.22 3.14 10.74
N LYS A 82 -4.38 4.15 11.03
CA LYS A 82 -3.19 4.09 11.90
C LYS A 82 -2.04 3.20 11.39
N ILE A 83 -1.94 2.97 10.08
CA ILE A 83 -0.80 2.29 9.45
C ILE A 83 0.03 3.34 8.69
N PRO A 84 1.11 3.84 9.30
CA PRO A 84 1.85 5.00 8.78
C PRO A 84 2.69 4.71 7.55
N GLY A 85 3.17 3.46 7.40
CA GLY A 85 4.11 3.06 6.37
C GLY A 85 4.55 1.62 6.54
N LEU A 86 5.50 1.20 5.72
CA LEU A 86 6.16 -0.10 5.85
C LEU A 86 7.02 -0.15 7.11
N ILE A 87 7.62 1.00 7.45
CA ILE A 87 8.50 1.19 8.61
C ILE A 87 8.07 2.45 9.34
N TRP A 88 7.91 2.36 10.66
CA TRP A 88 7.54 3.49 11.51
C TRP A 88 7.95 3.28 12.96
N TYR A 89 8.07 4.37 13.72
CA TYR A 89 8.43 4.31 15.14
C TYR A 89 7.18 4.32 16.02
N LYS A 90 7.03 3.29 16.84
CA LYS A 90 5.93 3.15 17.80
C LYS A 90 6.37 3.66 19.17
N LYS A 91 5.86 4.86 19.55
CA LYS A 91 6.31 5.61 20.73
C LYS A 91 6.07 4.85 22.04
N ASP A 92 4.89 4.27 22.22
CA ASP A 92 4.49 3.53 23.43
C ASP A 92 5.32 2.24 23.67
N GLU A 93 5.81 1.61 22.60
CA GLU A 93 6.69 0.45 22.66
C GLU A 93 8.17 0.81 22.55
N ASN A 94 8.52 2.08 22.30
CA ASN A 94 9.88 2.58 22.06
C ASN A 94 10.64 1.70 21.07
N ARG A 95 10.02 1.34 19.94
CA ARG A 95 10.63 0.51 18.90
C ARG A 95 10.21 0.91 17.49
N ILE A 96 11.02 0.53 16.53
CA ILE A 96 10.64 0.59 15.11
C ILE A 96 9.85 -0.67 14.78
N ILE A 97 8.69 -0.45 14.17
CA ILE A 97 7.84 -1.45 13.52
C ILE A 97 8.31 -1.59 12.07
N SER A 98 8.40 -2.82 11.57
CA SER A 98 8.62 -3.11 10.16
C SER A 98 7.75 -4.30 9.74
N TYR A 99 7.07 -4.16 8.62
CA TYR A 99 6.26 -5.23 8.05
C TYR A 99 7.01 -6.07 7.01
N GLY A 100 8.31 -5.85 6.88
CA GLY A 100 9.23 -6.59 6.03
C GLY A 100 9.68 -5.76 4.83
N SER A 101 10.92 -5.33 4.86
CA SER A 101 11.64 -4.64 3.80
C SER A 101 12.90 -5.45 3.40
N GLY A 102 14.09 -4.88 3.46
CA GLY A 102 15.34 -5.56 3.14
C GLY A 102 15.87 -6.52 4.23
N VAL A 103 16.70 -7.49 3.82
CA VAL A 103 17.29 -8.49 4.71
C VAL A 103 18.14 -7.87 5.84
N SER A 104 18.91 -6.81 5.55
CA SER A 104 19.71 -6.08 6.53
C SER A 104 18.87 -5.45 7.62
N GLU A 105 17.74 -4.90 7.26
CA GLU A 105 16.80 -4.27 8.18
C GLU A 105 16.09 -5.31 9.05
N ILE A 106 15.64 -6.43 8.46
CA ILE A 106 15.04 -7.55 9.21
C ILE A 106 16.00 -8.03 10.30
N TRP A 107 17.30 -8.13 10.02
CA TRP A 107 18.31 -8.50 11.02
C TRP A 107 18.50 -7.44 12.10
N SER A 108 18.54 -6.14 11.73
CA SER A 108 18.71 -5.04 12.69
C SER A 108 17.54 -4.91 13.68
N LEU A 109 16.31 -5.08 13.19
CA LEU A 109 15.08 -4.99 13.99
C LEU A 109 14.71 -6.31 14.68
N GLY A 110 15.28 -7.42 14.22
CA GLY A 110 15.03 -8.78 14.71
C GLY A 110 13.97 -9.52 13.91
N VAL A 111 14.39 -10.61 13.28
CA VAL A 111 13.55 -11.47 12.40
C VAL A 111 12.20 -11.82 13.02
N LYS A 112 12.19 -12.17 14.30
CA LYS A 112 10.95 -12.53 15.02
C LYS A 112 9.94 -11.38 15.01
N ASN A 113 10.40 -10.16 15.32
CA ASN A 113 9.52 -8.99 15.40
C ASN A 113 8.93 -8.65 14.03
N VAL A 114 9.74 -8.64 12.97
CA VAL A 114 9.28 -8.33 11.61
C VAL A 114 8.25 -9.35 11.12
N VAL A 115 8.50 -10.64 11.32
CA VAL A 115 7.55 -11.70 10.94
C VAL A 115 6.25 -11.60 11.74
N LEU A 116 6.33 -11.34 13.05
CA LEU A 116 5.17 -11.16 13.90
C LEU A 116 4.39 -9.91 13.52
N ASP A 117 5.06 -8.78 13.28
CA ASP A 117 4.42 -7.53 12.91
C ASP A 117 3.70 -7.63 11.56
N GLY A 118 4.32 -8.23 10.53
CA GLY A 118 3.73 -8.35 9.20
C GLY A 118 2.56 -9.36 9.12
N ILE A 119 2.69 -10.52 9.75
CA ILE A 119 1.66 -11.57 9.65
C ILE A 119 0.53 -11.38 10.67
N VAL A 120 0.85 -10.94 11.89
CA VAL A 120 -0.10 -10.92 13.01
C VAL A 120 -0.48 -9.51 13.43
N ASN A 121 0.51 -8.71 13.87
CA ASN A 121 0.23 -7.45 14.55
C ASN A 121 -0.39 -6.41 13.63
N LEU A 122 -0.05 -6.38 12.35
CA LEU A 122 -0.69 -5.52 11.36
C LEU A 122 -2.21 -5.63 11.44
N ASN A 123 -2.75 -6.85 11.41
CA ASN A 123 -4.19 -7.11 11.39
C ASN A 123 -4.84 -7.10 12.78
N LYS A 124 -4.10 -7.47 13.83
CA LYS A 124 -4.65 -7.68 15.18
C LYS A 124 -4.49 -6.47 16.09
N GLU A 125 -3.34 -5.77 15.99
CA GLU A 125 -2.97 -4.73 16.96
C GLU A 125 -2.76 -3.36 16.31
N HIS A 126 -2.12 -3.27 15.14
CA HIS A 126 -1.71 -1.99 14.58
C HIS A 126 -2.84 -1.30 13.81
N LEU A 127 -3.61 -2.06 13.01
CA LEU A 127 -4.78 -1.50 12.33
C LEU A 127 -5.81 -1.05 13.37
N ASN A 128 -6.18 0.22 13.34
CA ASN A 128 -7.12 0.82 14.27
C ASN A 128 -8.41 0.00 14.36
N LYS A 129 -8.82 -0.37 15.58
CA LYS A 129 -10.00 -1.20 15.86
C LYS A 129 -11.32 -0.44 15.59
N ASN A 130 -11.28 0.90 15.53
CA ASN A 130 -12.45 1.74 15.29
C ASN A 130 -12.78 1.90 13.78
N VAL A 131 -11.88 1.52 12.87
CA VAL A 131 -12.17 1.46 11.43
C VAL A 131 -12.54 0.03 11.03
N GLN A 132 -13.44 -0.11 10.07
CA GLN A 132 -13.88 -1.41 9.56
C GLN A 132 -13.28 -1.66 8.19
N THR A 133 -12.77 -2.86 7.99
CA THR A 133 -12.36 -3.34 6.67
C THR A 133 -13.60 -3.69 5.83
N ILE A 134 -13.41 -3.78 4.52
CA ILE A 134 -14.47 -4.26 3.61
C ILE A 134 -14.94 -5.67 4.01
N HIS A 135 -14.04 -6.55 4.48
CA HIS A 135 -14.39 -7.91 4.94
C HIS A 135 -15.29 -7.89 6.16
N GLU A 136 -15.03 -6.98 7.10
CA GLU A 136 -15.86 -6.81 8.31
C GLU A 136 -17.24 -6.25 7.96
N GLU A 137 -17.32 -5.26 7.07
CA GLU A 137 -18.60 -4.67 6.65
C GLU A 137 -19.47 -5.63 5.84
N LEU A 138 -18.86 -6.36 4.90
CA LEU A 138 -19.59 -7.39 4.13
C LEU A 138 -20.15 -8.48 5.06
N SER A 139 -19.33 -8.97 5.99
CA SER A 139 -19.77 -9.97 6.96
C SER A 139 -20.94 -9.50 7.83
N LYS A 140 -20.94 -8.22 8.29
CA LYS A 140 -22.07 -7.62 9.02
C LYS A 140 -23.33 -7.52 8.18
N GLY A 141 -23.17 -7.31 6.88
CA GLY A 141 -24.27 -7.30 5.90
C GLY A 141 -24.75 -8.70 5.46
N GLY A 142 -24.23 -9.78 6.08
CA GLY A 142 -24.56 -11.15 5.71
C GLY A 142 -23.88 -11.64 4.43
N MET A 143 -22.96 -10.86 3.86
CA MET A 143 -22.22 -11.18 2.64
C MET A 143 -20.89 -11.83 2.98
N GLN A 144 -20.38 -12.64 2.06
CA GLN A 144 -19.16 -13.40 2.23
C GLN A 144 -18.01 -12.77 1.42
N SER A 145 -16.79 -12.94 1.89
CA SER A 145 -15.61 -12.42 1.21
C SER A 145 -14.42 -13.37 1.30
N ALA A 146 -13.48 -13.21 0.37
CA ALA A 146 -12.20 -13.91 0.32
C ALA A 146 -11.03 -12.93 0.25
N SER A 147 -9.87 -13.32 0.80
CA SER A 147 -8.59 -12.65 0.60
C SER A 147 -7.53 -13.68 0.22
N ILE A 148 -6.80 -13.41 -0.86
CA ILE A 148 -5.74 -14.24 -1.39
C ILE A 148 -4.46 -13.42 -1.42
N ASN A 149 -3.50 -13.76 -0.55
CA ASN A 149 -2.22 -13.04 -0.36
C ASN A 149 -2.34 -11.54 -0.05
N GLY A 150 -3.51 -11.03 0.36
CA GLY A 150 -3.61 -9.68 0.90
C GLY A 150 -2.90 -9.60 2.25
N LEU A 151 -2.04 -8.59 2.42
CA LEU A 151 -1.34 -8.37 3.69
C LEU A 151 -2.32 -7.92 4.79
N LEU A 152 -3.26 -7.08 4.43
CA LEU A 152 -4.37 -6.71 5.29
C LEU A 152 -5.57 -7.62 4.99
N TYR A 153 -5.95 -8.41 5.98
CA TYR A 153 -7.04 -9.41 5.84
C TYR A 153 -7.99 -9.46 7.04
N ARG A 154 -7.96 -8.48 7.94
CA ARG A 154 -8.85 -8.47 9.11
C ARG A 154 -10.32 -8.59 8.72
N GLY A 155 -11.03 -9.53 9.35
CA GLY A 155 -12.44 -9.85 9.11
C GLY A 155 -13.09 -10.43 10.36
N ASN A 156 -14.32 -10.98 10.24
CA ASN A 156 -15.10 -11.45 11.37
C ASN A 156 -15.11 -12.98 11.53
N TYR A 157 -14.46 -13.72 10.61
CA TYR A 157 -14.41 -15.18 10.71
C TYR A 157 -13.11 -15.65 11.34
N ARG A 158 -13.20 -16.64 12.22
CA ARG A 158 -12.03 -17.20 12.89
C ARG A 158 -11.22 -18.04 11.91
N GLN A 159 -9.93 -17.76 11.80
CA GLN A 159 -8.97 -18.43 10.93
C GLN A 159 -7.85 -19.06 11.76
N LEU A 160 -7.42 -20.25 11.38
CA LEU A 160 -6.27 -20.92 11.99
C LEU A 160 -5.13 -20.96 10.97
N LEU A 161 -4.13 -20.10 11.17
CA LEU A 161 -2.93 -20.08 10.32
C LEU A 161 -1.96 -21.18 10.75
N ASN A 162 -1.49 -21.98 9.78
CA ASN A 162 -0.48 -23.00 10.01
C ASN A 162 0.91 -22.41 9.75
N VAL A 163 1.75 -22.36 10.77
CA VAL A 163 3.10 -21.82 10.65
C VAL A 163 4.04 -22.86 10.05
N PRO A 164 4.85 -22.52 9.01
CA PRO A 164 5.85 -23.43 8.47
C PRO A 164 6.76 -23.99 9.59
N LYS A 165 7.03 -25.31 9.53
CA LYS A 165 7.86 -25.99 10.54
C LYS A 165 9.22 -25.33 10.75
N LEU A 166 9.82 -24.78 9.69
CA LEU A 166 11.08 -24.05 9.80
C LEU A 166 10.96 -22.83 10.70
N ILE A 167 9.93 -22.00 10.50
CA ILE A 167 9.69 -20.77 11.26
C ILE A 167 9.37 -21.10 12.73
N SER A 168 8.54 -22.11 12.97
CA SER A 168 8.17 -22.53 14.33
C SER A 168 9.34 -23.21 15.07
N ALA A 169 10.14 -24.04 14.39
CA ALA A 169 11.34 -24.67 14.96
C ALA A 169 12.42 -23.65 15.36
N MET A 170 12.50 -22.52 14.68
CA MET A 170 13.36 -21.39 15.05
C MET A 170 12.82 -20.58 16.24
N GLY A 171 11.66 -20.94 16.80
CA GLY A 171 11.03 -20.22 17.91
C GLY A 171 10.49 -18.84 17.55
N LEU A 172 10.34 -18.54 16.24
CA LEU A 172 9.88 -17.24 15.74
C LEU A 172 8.38 -17.07 15.96
N LEU A 173 7.60 -18.10 15.64
CA LEU A 173 6.13 -18.14 15.81
C LEU A 173 5.70 -19.50 16.39
N PRO A 174 4.53 -19.57 17.06
CA PRO A 174 3.93 -20.84 17.46
C PRO A 174 3.50 -21.64 16.21
N ASN A 175 3.32 -22.97 16.35
CA ASN A 175 2.93 -23.83 15.23
C ASN A 175 1.62 -23.43 14.54
N LYS A 176 0.71 -22.81 15.29
CA LYS A 176 -0.59 -22.34 14.83
C LYS A 176 -0.89 -20.97 15.43
N ILE A 177 -1.53 -20.11 14.63
CA ILE A 177 -1.92 -18.76 15.06
C ILE A 177 -3.41 -18.58 14.80
N ASP A 178 -4.15 -18.16 15.83
CA ASP A 178 -5.56 -17.82 15.76
C ASP A 178 -5.73 -16.36 15.36
N MET A 179 -6.42 -16.12 14.24
CA MET A 179 -6.63 -14.80 13.66
C MET A 179 -8.09 -14.63 13.25
N ASN A 180 -8.50 -13.39 13.07
CA ASN A 180 -9.77 -13.05 12.43
C ASN A 180 -9.53 -12.57 11.00
N GLY A 181 -10.28 -13.12 10.05
CA GLY A 181 -10.15 -12.83 8.63
C GLY A 181 -11.48 -12.89 7.88
N PRO A 182 -11.46 -12.84 6.54
CA PRO A 182 -12.64 -13.12 5.72
C PRO A 182 -13.08 -14.59 5.85
N LEU A 183 -14.22 -14.94 5.27
CA LEU A 183 -14.68 -16.34 5.27
C LEU A 183 -13.65 -17.28 4.63
N LEU A 184 -13.09 -16.89 3.50
CA LEU A 184 -12.04 -17.64 2.80
C LEU A 184 -10.73 -16.84 2.86
N LEU A 185 -9.73 -17.39 3.55
CA LEU A 185 -8.40 -16.79 3.63
C LEU A 185 -7.38 -17.75 3.01
N SER A 186 -6.62 -17.26 2.04
CA SER A 186 -5.42 -17.90 1.49
C SER A 186 -4.24 -16.95 1.66
N LEU A 187 -3.23 -17.37 2.41
CA LEU A 187 -2.07 -16.57 2.80
C LEU A 187 -0.80 -17.42 2.68
N GLY A 188 -0.35 -17.63 1.46
CA GLY A 188 0.79 -18.49 1.16
C GLY A 188 0.71 -19.83 1.90
N THR A 189 1.82 -20.24 2.48
CA THR A 189 1.92 -21.50 3.24
C THR A 189 1.15 -21.51 4.56
N PHE A 190 0.74 -20.33 5.07
CA PHE A 190 -0.01 -20.21 6.33
C PHE A 190 -1.47 -20.67 6.20
N SER A 191 -2.07 -20.46 5.03
CA SER A 191 -3.42 -20.91 4.71
C SER A 191 -3.58 -21.02 3.19
N HIS A 192 -4.07 -22.14 2.69
CA HIS A 192 -4.32 -22.38 1.26
C HIS A 192 -5.50 -23.33 1.08
N LYS A 193 -6.10 -23.30 -0.09
CA LYS A 193 -7.27 -24.12 -0.45
C LYS A 193 -6.95 -25.06 -1.61
N SER A 194 -6.20 -24.59 -2.60
CA SER A 194 -5.87 -25.34 -3.80
C SER A 194 -4.71 -26.32 -3.60
N ALA A 195 -4.92 -27.61 -3.91
CA ALA A 195 -3.84 -28.60 -3.94
C ALA A 195 -2.75 -28.29 -4.98
N LYS A 196 -3.08 -27.51 -6.04
CA LYS A 196 -2.13 -27.05 -7.06
C LYS A 196 -1.01 -26.19 -6.47
N ASN A 197 -1.21 -25.61 -5.26
CA ASN A 197 -0.25 -24.74 -4.60
C ASN A 197 0.85 -25.43 -3.80
N LYS A 198 0.81 -26.77 -3.68
CA LYS A 198 1.81 -27.51 -2.90
C LYS A 198 3.27 -27.16 -3.26
N TYR A 199 3.56 -26.97 -4.55
CA TYR A 199 4.90 -26.58 -5.02
C TYR A 199 5.20 -25.08 -4.75
N GLN A 200 4.19 -24.22 -4.72
CA GLN A 200 4.39 -22.76 -4.51
C GLN A 200 4.74 -22.42 -3.07
N MET A 201 4.49 -23.31 -2.10
CA MET A 201 4.67 -23.06 -0.68
C MET A 201 6.11 -23.22 -0.17
N PHE A 202 7.05 -23.60 -1.00
CA PHE A 202 8.46 -23.72 -0.60
C PHE A 202 9.14 -22.35 -0.41
N ILE A 203 10.23 -22.33 0.40
CA ILE A 203 11.00 -21.13 0.73
C ILE A 203 11.49 -20.39 -0.53
N TRP A 204 11.99 -21.11 -1.54
CA TRP A 204 12.45 -20.53 -2.81
C TRP A 204 11.31 -19.98 -3.71
N ARG A 205 10.08 -20.18 -3.33
CA ARG A 205 8.86 -19.59 -3.90
C ARG A 205 8.23 -18.59 -2.95
N LYS A 206 9.03 -17.95 -2.09
CA LYS A 206 8.59 -16.95 -1.11
C LYS A 206 7.45 -17.48 -0.21
N PHE A 207 7.46 -18.76 0.15
CA PHE A 207 6.42 -19.40 0.97
C PHE A 207 4.98 -19.23 0.42
N GLY A 208 4.81 -19.12 -0.90
CA GLY A 208 3.51 -18.88 -1.53
C GLY A 208 3.11 -17.42 -1.72
N PHE A 209 3.90 -16.47 -1.26
CA PHE A 209 3.67 -15.06 -1.56
C PHE A 209 4.19 -14.73 -2.97
N ASN A 210 3.48 -15.25 -3.99
CA ASN A 210 3.81 -15.07 -5.40
C ASN A 210 2.54 -15.14 -6.27
N ASN A 211 2.64 -14.62 -7.49
CA ASN A 211 1.50 -14.53 -8.42
C ASN A 211 0.88 -15.89 -8.73
N GLN A 212 1.70 -16.93 -8.96
CA GLN A 212 1.17 -18.26 -9.34
C GLN A 212 0.32 -18.86 -8.22
N PHE A 213 0.71 -18.66 -6.96
CA PHE A 213 -0.10 -19.08 -5.81
C PHE A 213 -1.46 -18.39 -5.82
N SER A 214 -1.47 -17.07 -5.95
CA SER A 214 -2.70 -16.27 -5.92
C SER A 214 -3.64 -16.67 -7.04
N VAL A 215 -3.11 -16.87 -8.25
CA VAL A 215 -3.88 -17.29 -9.42
C VAL A 215 -4.44 -18.70 -9.25
N ASN A 216 -3.66 -19.65 -8.74
CA ASN A 216 -4.14 -21.02 -8.50
C ASN A 216 -5.27 -21.05 -7.46
N GLU A 217 -5.18 -20.24 -6.39
CA GLU A 217 -6.26 -20.13 -5.39
C GLU A 217 -7.53 -19.54 -6.01
N LEU A 218 -7.40 -18.48 -6.81
CA LEU A 218 -8.55 -17.84 -7.44
C LEU A 218 -9.21 -18.74 -8.49
N ILE A 219 -8.42 -19.43 -9.33
CA ILE A 219 -8.94 -20.43 -10.28
C ILE A 219 -9.68 -21.53 -9.51
N PHE A 220 -9.13 -22.00 -8.41
CA PHE A 220 -9.79 -23.01 -7.60
C PHE A 220 -11.16 -22.54 -7.10
N LEU A 221 -11.29 -21.29 -6.62
CA LEU A 221 -12.58 -20.73 -6.20
C LEU A 221 -13.57 -20.66 -7.37
N ILE A 222 -13.12 -20.28 -8.56
CA ILE A 222 -13.93 -20.20 -9.78
C ILE A 222 -14.41 -21.60 -10.18
N GLU A 223 -13.49 -22.56 -10.33
CA GLU A 223 -13.78 -23.94 -10.77
C GLU A 223 -14.73 -24.68 -9.80
N GLN A 224 -14.67 -24.37 -8.50
CA GLN A 224 -15.53 -24.96 -7.46
C GLN A 224 -16.87 -24.22 -7.27
N ASN A 225 -17.14 -23.15 -8.04
CA ASN A 225 -18.30 -22.27 -7.82
C ASN A 225 -18.38 -21.74 -6.37
N LYS A 226 -17.23 -21.36 -5.82
CA LYS A 226 -17.06 -20.87 -4.43
C LYS A 226 -16.60 -19.40 -4.37
N LEU A 227 -16.84 -18.63 -5.43
CA LEU A 227 -16.60 -17.19 -5.40
C LEU A 227 -17.59 -16.52 -4.45
N PRO A 228 -17.12 -15.82 -3.40
CA PRO A 228 -17.98 -15.02 -2.53
C PRO A 228 -18.35 -13.68 -3.21
N SER A 229 -19.19 -12.88 -2.53
CA SER A 229 -19.58 -11.55 -3.04
C SER A 229 -18.38 -10.65 -3.38
N PHE A 230 -17.28 -10.77 -2.64
CA PHE A 230 -16.05 -10.03 -2.87
C PHE A 230 -14.81 -10.92 -2.68
N THR A 231 -13.89 -10.87 -3.61
CA THR A 231 -12.57 -11.53 -3.52
C THR A 231 -11.46 -10.54 -3.80
N LEU A 232 -10.54 -10.36 -2.85
CA LEU A 232 -9.25 -9.69 -3.06
C LEU A 232 -8.22 -10.75 -3.48
N ALA A 233 -7.47 -10.50 -4.55
CA ALA A 233 -6.31 -11.28 -4.95
C ALA A 233 -5.11 -10.36 -5.20
N TYR A 234 -3.98 -10.62 -4.51
CA TYR A 234 -2.77 -9.84 -4.64
C TYR A 234 -1.72 -10.55 -5.49
N LEU A 235 -1.14 -9.84 -6.46
CA LEU A 235 -0.10 -10.31 -7.38
C LEU A 235 1.21 -9.56 -7.13
N PRO A 236 2.11 -10.05 -6.24
CA PRO A 236 3.23 -9.28 -5.70
C PRO A 236 4.51 -9.31 -6.53
N ASP A 237 4.61 -10.12 -7.60
CA ASP A 237 5.93 -10.42 -8.18
C ASP A 237 6.55 -9.26 -8.96
N ALA A 238 5.77 -8.30 -9.45
CA ALA A 238 6.28 -7.26 -10.33
C ALA A 238 7.17 -6.26 -9.60
N ASP A 239 6.83 -5.90 -8.36
CA ASP A 239 7.54 -4.92 -7.56
C ASP A 239 9.04 -5.21 -7.45
N SER A 240 9.43 -6.39 -7.01
CA SER A 240 10.84 -6.75 -6.84
C SER A 240 11.66 -6.70 -8.15
N HIS A 241 11.02 -6.92 -9.29
CA HIS A 241 11.65 -6.79 -10.61
C HIS A 241 11.84 -5.32 -10.99
N ILE A 242 10.83 -4.49 -10.74
CA ILE A 242 10.87 -3.05 -11.05
C ILE A 242 11.85 -2.33 -10.13
N HIS A 243 11.89 -2.67 -8.86
CA HIS A 243 12.92 -2.18 -7.93
C HIS A 243 14.34 -2.46 -8.42
N LYS A 244 14.58 -3.60 -9.04
CA LYS A 244 15.91 -3.98 -9.55
C LYS A 244 16.24 -3.34 -10.90
N ASN A 245 15.28 -3.29 -11.83
CA ASN A 245 15.54 -2.97 -13.24
C ASN A 245 15.03 -1.56 -13.62
N GLY A 246 14.13 -0.99 -12.83
CA GLY A 246 13.48 0.29 -13.06
C GLY A 246 12.09 0.18 -13.70
N PRO A 247 11.35 1.30 -13.70
CA PRO A 247 9.94 1.35 -14.16
C PRO A 247 9.78 1.09 -15.66
N GLU A 248 10.84 1.11 -16.45
CA GLU A 248 10.82 0.79 -17.89
C GLU A 248 10.80 -0.73 -18.17
N ASP A 249 11.06 -1.57 -17.17
CA ASP A 249 10.96 -3.04 -17.30
C ASP A 249 9.48 -3.47 -17.28
N ILE A 250 8.93 -3.68 -18.47
CA ILE A 250 7.54 -4.09 -18.64
C ILE A 250 7.30 -5.60 -18.57
N LYS A 251 8.38 -6.43 -18.52
CA LYS A 251 8.25 -7.90 -18.51
C LYS A 251 7.45 -8.44 -17.34
N PRO A 252 7.61 -7.94 -16.10
CA PRO A 252 6.78 -8.44 -14.99
C PRO A 252 5.31 -8.11 -15.16
N ILE A 253 4.97 -7.01 -15.83
CA ILE A 253 3.57 -6.62 -16.13
C ILE A 253 3.00 -7.47 -17.28
N GLU A 254 3.81 -7.79 -18.30
CA GLU A 254 3.46 -8.81 -19.32
C GLU A 254 3.14 -10.16 -18.67
N LYS A 255 3.91 -10.53 -17.65
CA LYS A 255 3.65 -11.75 -16.88
C LYS A 255 2.34 -11.66 -16.08
N ALA A 256 2.03 -10.50 -15.50
CA ALA A 256 0.76 -10.28 -14.82
C ALA A 256 -0.43 -10.40 -15.79
N ASP A 257 -0.32 -9.87 -17.02
CA ASP A 257 -1.33 -10.06 -18.06
C ASP A 257 -1.56 -11.55 -18.38
N GLN A 258 -0.48 -12.34 -18.49
CA GLN A 258 -0.58 -13.80 -18.71
C GLN A 258 -1.31 -14.51 -17.55
N TYR A 259 -1.16 -14.05 -16.32
CA TYR A 259 -1.92 -14.59 -15.18
C TYR A 259 -3.39 -14.20 -15.24
N ILE A 260 -3.72 -12.98 -15.68
CA ILE A 260 -5.11 -12.56 -15.89
C ILE A 260 -5.73 -13.36 -17.05
N GLN A 261 -4.99 -13.68 -18.12
CA GLN A 261 -5.45 -14.59 -19.18
C GLN A 261 -5.83 -15.98 -18.60
N GLN A 262 -5.01 -16.56 -17.70
CA GLN A 262 -5.34 -17.83 -17.05
C GLN A 262 -6.65 -17.75 -16.25
N LEU A 263 -6.89 -16.62 -15.56
CA LEU A 263 -8.13 -16.40 -14.82
C LEU A 263 -9.34 -16.30 -15.75
N LEU A 264 -9.25 -15.54 -16.83
CA LEU A 264 -10.32 -15.41 -17.82
C LEU A 264 -10.59 -16.73 -18.55
N ASN A 265 -9.56 -17.53 -18.81
CA ASN A 265 -9.65 -18.87 -19.42
C ASN A 265 -10.30 -19.93 -18.49
N SER A 266 -10.60 -19.60 -17.24
CA SER A 266 -11.41 -20.45 -16.35
C SER A 266 -12.91 -20.44 -16.71
N TYR A 267 -13.29 -19.63 -17.67
CA TYR A 267 -14.63 -19.55 -18.25
C TYR A 267 -14.60 -20.06 -19.70
N SER A 268 -15.75 -20.38 -20.28
CA SER A 268 -15.83 -20.88 -21.66
C SER A 268 -15.36 -19.82 -22.68
N THR A 269 -15.63 -18.56 -22.40
CA THR A 269 -15.16 -17.39 -23.16
C THR A 269 -14.82 -16.24 -22.19
N TRP A 270 -14.03 -15.28 -22.66
CA TRP A 270 -13.72 -14.08 -21.87
C TRP A 270 -14.95 -13.19 -21.71
N GLU A 271 -15.88 -13.18 -22.69
CA GLU A 271 -17.16 -12.50 -22.60
C GLU A 271 -18.00 -13.09 -21.46
N GLU A 272 -18.07 -14.42 -21.33
CA GLU A 272 -18.75 -15.08 -20.21
C GLU A 272 -18.11 -14.68 -18.87
N ALA A 273 -16.78 -14.54 -18.79
CA ALA A 273 -16.09 -14.14 -17.58
C ALA A 273 -16.54 -12.76 -17.11
N ILE A 274 -16.65 -11.76 -18.00
CA ILE A 274 -17.09 -10.42 -17.64
C ILE A 274 -18.63 -10.32 -17.50
N GLU A 275 -19.38 -11.23 -18.07
CA GLU A 275 -20.82 -11.35 -17.83
C GLU A 275 -21.12 -11.86 -16.40
N LYS A 276 -20.37 -12.87 -15.96
CA LYS A 276 -20.59 -13.52 -14.65
C LYS A 276 -19.94 -12.82 -13.47
N VAL A 277 -18.85 -12.07 -13.69
CA VAL A 277 -18.02 -11.47 -12.63
C VAL A 277 -17.71 -10.01 -12.95
N VAL A 278 -17.68 -9.18 -11.91
CA VAL A 278 -17.09 -7.83 -12.00
C VAL A 278 -15.58 -7.96 -11.74
N TRP A 279 -14.79 -7.64 -12.75
CA TRP A 279 -13.32 -7.66 -12.69
C TRP A 279 -12.82 -6.25 -12.45
N ILE A 280 -12.01 -6.09 -11.41
CA ILE A 280 -11.32 -4.85 -11.08
C ILE A 280 -9.83 -5.18 -11.01
N VAL A 281 -9.02 -4.54 -11.86
CA VAL A 281 -7.57 -4.68 -11.83
C VAL A 281 -6.96 -3.34 -11.51
N HIS A 282 -6.18 -3.28 -10.43
CA HIS A 282 -5.67 -2.04 -9.86
C HIS A 282 -4.17 -2.12 -9.60
N GLY A 283 -3.44 -1.03 -9.87
CA GLY A 283 -2.07 -0.84 -9.39
C GLY A 283 -2.08 -0.26 -7.99
N ASP A 284 -1.11 -0.60 -7.16
CA ASP A 284 -0.97 -0.02 -5.82
C ASP A 284 -0.10 1.24 -5.80
N SER A 285 1.08 1.22 -6.43
CA SER A 285 2.01 2.35 -6.51
C SER A 285 2.57 2.54 -7.91
N GLY A 286 2.89 3.79 -8.28
CA GLY A 286 3.81 4.09 -9.35
C GLY A 286 5.25 3.95 -8.86
N GLN A 287 6.20 4.01 -9.78
CA GLN A 287 7.64 3.90 -9.48
C GLN A 287 8.43 5.00 -10.20
N THR A 288 9.38 5.57 -9.48
CA THR A 288 10.35 6.53 -10.03
C THR A 288 11.67 5.81 -10.32
N LYS A 289 12.29 6.11 -11.46
CA LYS A 289 13.67 5.69 -11.76
C LYS A 289 14.64 6.38 -10.82
N VAL A 290 15.42 5.62 -10.08
CA VAL A 290 16.49 6.14 -9.21
C VAL A 290 17.77 6.33 -10.05
N ILE A 291 18.48 7.43 -9.82
CA ILE A 291 19.76 7.74 -10.49
C ILE A 291 20.76 6.60 -10.23
N LYS A 292 21.57 6.26 -11.26
CA LYS A 292 22.56 5.18 -11.15
C LYS A 292 23.77 5.53 -10.29
N ASP A 293 24.11 6.82 -10.19
CA ASP A 293 25.20 7.27 -9.33
C ASP A 293 24.72 7.31 -7.87
N LYS A 294 25.30 6.45 -7.05
CA LYS A 294 24.92 6.28 -5.65
C LYS A 294 25.06 7.56 -4.82
N ASN A 295 26.14 8.32 -5.05
CA ASN A 295 26.40 9.52 -4.26
C ASN A 295 25.42 10.65 -4.59
N THR A 296 24.96 10.68 -5.84
CA THR A 296 23.92 11.62 -6.27
C THR A 296 22.53 11.20 -5.82
N ALA A 297 22.20 9.90 -5.96
CA ALA A 297 20.84 9.37 -5.76
C ALA A 297 20.41 9.36 -4.29
N LEU A 298 21.31 9.03 -3.38
CA LEU A 298 20.99 8.69 -2.00
C LEU A 298 21.12 9.89 -1.06
N ILE A 299 20.06 10.16 -0.30
CA ILE A 299 20.02 11.17 0.77
C ILE A 299 20.24 10.42 2.09
N ASP A 300 21.43 10.49 2.64
CA ASP A 300 21.77 9.83 3.89
C ASP A 300 21.33 10.69 5.08
N LEU A 301 20.25 10.26 5.75
CA LEU A 301 19.70 10.96 6.90
C LEU A 301 20.58 10.84 8.16
N ASN A 302 21.41 9.79 8.28
CA ASN A 302 22.36 9.73 9.39
C ASN A 302 23.48 10.77 9.23
N ASP A 303 23.95 10.99 8.01
CA ASP A 303 25.00 12.01 7.75
C ASP A 303 24.44 13.44 7.91
N LEU A 304 23.24 13.69 7.38
CA LEU A 304 22.57 14.99 7.53
C LEU A 304 22.29 15.35 8.99
N LEU A 305 21.91 14.38 9.82
CA LEU A 305 21.51 14.57 11.21
C LEU A 305 22.55 14.06 12.21
N LYS A 306 23.81 14.00 11.83
CA LYS A 306 24.93 13.44 12.63
C LYS A 306 25.15 14.09 14.00
N ASP A 307 24.61 15.27 14.23
CA ASP A 307 24.67 15.96 15.52
C ASP A 307 23.72 15.37 16.57
N TYR A 308 22.86 14.42 16.17
CA TYR A 308 21.92 13.73 17.04
C TYR A 308 22.31 12.27 17.23
N THR A 309 21.93 11.69 18.38
CA THR A 309 22.04 10.26 18.63
C THR A 309 20.81 9.52 18.08
N PHE A 310 21.06 8.46 17.32
CA PHE A 310 19.99 7.68 16.69
C PHE A 310 19.49 6.56 17.60
N TRP A 311 18.20 6.28 17.51
CA TRP A 311 17.62 5.08 18.09
C TRP A 311 18.27 3.84 17.46
N GLU A 312 18.71 2.92 18.29
CA GLU A 312 19.13 1.57 17.90
C GLU A 312 18.44 0.57 18.81
N ARG A 313 18.27 -0.66 18.35
CA ARG A 313 17.70 -1.73 19.16
C ARG A 313 18.49 -1.86 20.49
N ASN A 314 17.78 -1.75 21.61
CA ASN A 314 18.31 -1.77 22.97
C ASN A 314 19.13 -0.52 23.40
N LYS A 315 19.08 0.57 22.62
CA LYS A 315 19.64 1.86 22.99
C LYS A 315 18.62 2.97 22.81
N SER A 316 18.53 3.87 23.77
CA SER A 316 17.72 5.08 23.60
C SER A 316 18.51 6.12 22.79
N GLY A 317 17.94 6.57 21.66
CA GLY A 317 18.44 7.71 20.92
C GLY A 317 17.68 9.01 21.21
N GLU A 318 18.09 10.07 20.60
CA GLU A 318 17.37 11.34 20.57
C GLU A 318 16.30 11.34 19.49
N ILE A 319 16.63 10.74 18.33
CA ILE A 319 15.73 10.63 17.18
C ILE A 319 15.67 9.19 16.67
N ALA A 320 14.53 8.81 16.05
CA ALA A 320 14.39 7.56 15.32
C ALA A 320 14.02 7.86 13.87
N ILE A 321 14.75 7.29 12.94
CA ILE A 321 14.53 7.43 11.50
C ILE A 321 13.80 6.17 11.00
N ALA A 322 12.71 6.36 10.27
CA ALA A 322 11.95 5.29 9.66
C ALA A 322 11.83 5.56 8.15
N ILE A 323 12.63 4.85 7.36
CA ILE A 323 12.70 5.04 5.90
C ILE A 323 11.58 4.26 5.22
N ASN A 324 10.84 4.94 4.36
CA ASN A 324 9.90 4.38 3.41
C ASN A 324 10.32 4.78 1.99
N GLU A 325 11.53 4.39 1.60
CA GLU A 325 12.20 4.65 0.33
C GLU A 325 12.35 6.15 0.01
N ARG A 326 11.39 6.72 -0.73
CA ARG A 326 11.39 8.12 -1.14
C ARG A 326 10.70 9.05 -0.14
N MET A 327 10.25 8.52 0.97
CA MET A 327 9.70 9.23 2.11
C MET A 327 10.33 8.71 3.40
N ALA A 328 10.46 9.55 4.41
CA ALA A 328 10.90 9.10 5.72
C ALA A 328 10.20 9.88 6.85
N TYR A 329 10.03 9.19 7.98
CA TYR A 329 9.69 9.79 9.26
C TYR A 329 10.94 10.01 10.10
N ILE A 330 11.15 11.21 10.61
CA ILE A 330 12.17 11.57 11.60
C ILE A 330 11.45 11.83 12.91
N ASN A 331 11.44 10.84 13.80
CA ASN A 331 10.73 10.89 15.07
C ASN A 331 11.62 11.50 16.15
N LEU A 332 11.13 12.52 16.86
CA LEU A 332 11.80 13.19 17.96
C LEU A 332 11.44 12.46 19.27
N ILE A 333 12.35 11.64 19.76
CA ILE A 333 12.10 10.80 20.95
C ILE A 333 12.17 11.67 22.21
N LYS A 334 13.16 12.57 22.29
CA LYS A 334 13.33 13.47 23.42
C LYS A 334 12.59 14.80 23.21
N GLU A 335 11.93 15.29 24.25
CA GLU A 335 11.09 16.47 24.18
C GLU A 335 11.88 17.78 23.98
N ASN A 336 13.13 17.84 24.48
CA ASN A 336 14.00 19.01 24.38
C ASN A 336 14.64 19.23 22.99
N ILE A 337 14.34 18.38 22.01
CA ILE A 337 14.86 18.57 20.66
C ILE A 337 14.17 19.74 19.98
N ASP A 338 14.98 20.66 19.47
CA ASP A 338 14.52 21.78 18.67
C ASP A 338 14.22 21.32 17.23
N LEU A 339 12.93 21.25 16.93
CA LEU A 339 12.41 20.85 15.62
C LEU A 339 12.90 21.81 14.51
N SER A 340 13.00 23.11 14.78
CA SER A 340 13.43 24.10 13.81
C SER A 340 14.86 23.87 13.33
N LYS A 341 15.78 23.43 14.22
CA LYS A 341 17.16 23.10 13.85
C LYS A 341 17.23 21.90 12.90
N ILE A 342 16.39 20.90 13.11
CA ILE A 342 16.32 19.75 12.21
C ILE A 342 15.81 20.20 10.84
N ILE A 343 14.73 20.99 10.78
CA ILE A 343 14.18 21.53 9.55
C ILE A 343 15.22 22.34 8.77
N GLU A 344 15.94 23.25 9.43
CA GLU A 344 17.00 24.05 8.80
C GLU A 344 18.15 23.18 8.29
N THR A 345 18.45 22.07 8.96
CA THR A 345 19.46 21.12 8.50
C THR A 345 18.99 20.36 7.26
N LEU A 346 17.75 19.89 7.25
CA LEU A 346 17.13 19.19 6.11
C LEU A 346 17.02 20.12 4.88
N LYS A 347 16.73 21.41 5.07
CA LYS A 347 16.68 22.40 3.98
C LYS A 347 18.02 22.61 3.27
N LYS A 348 19.14 22.13 3.78
CA LYS A 348 20.44 22.20 3.09
C LYS A 348 20.57 21.23 1.94
N ASP A 349 19.75 20.16 1.92
CA ASP A 349 19.77 19.18 0.84
C ASP A 349 18.69 19.45 -0.20
N MET A 350 19.11 19.97 -1.36
CA MET A 350 18.21 20.35 -2.45
C MET A 350 17.49 19.17 -3.14
N ARG A 351 17.84 17.93 -2.80
CA ARG A 351 17.17 16.70 -3.28
C ARG A 351 15.88 16.40 -2.54
N ILE A 352 15.72 16.97 -1.33
CA ILE A 352 14.47 16.95 -0.59
C ILE A 352 13.47 17.87 -1.31
N GLY A 353 12.25 17.36 -1.52
CA GLY A 353 11.16 18.12 -2.13
C GLY A 353 10.28 18.81 -1.09
N ILE A 354 9.84 18.05 -0.08
CA ILE A 354 8.91 18.49 0.94
C ILE A 354 9.47 18.13 2.32
N ILE A 355 9.28 19.04 3.27
CA ILE A 355 9.50 18.83 4.71
C ILE A 355 8.20 19.25 5.40
N ALA A 356 7.55 18.33 6.11
CA ALA A 356 6.27 18.58 6.74
C ALA A 356 6.25 18.14 8.21
N TRP A 357 5.50 18.88 9.03
CA TRP A 357 5.29 18.57 10.45
C TRP A 357 3.93 19.09 10.90
N LYS A 358 3.52 18.75 12.09
CA LYS A 358 2.31 19.32 12.70
C LYS A 358 2.60 19.99 14.04
N GLU A 359 1.86 21.05 14.33
CA GLU A 359 1.79 21.67 15.66
C GLU A 359 0.31 21.88 16.01
N GLY A 360 -0.14 21.22 17.06
CA GLY A 360 -1.57 21.16 17.37
C GLY A 360 -2.37 20.57 16.21
N GLU A 361 -3.36 21.33 15.74
CA GLU A 361 -4.23 20.92 14.61
C GLU A 361 -3.76 21.49 13.25
N THR A 362 -2.66 22.21 13.22
CA THR A 362 -2.13 22.84 12.01
C THR A 362 -1.00 22.02 11.44
N ASN A 363 -1.09 21.76 10.15
CA ASN A 363 -0.04 21.14 9.35
C ASN A 363 0.85 22.23 8.75
N TYR A 364 2.14 22.02 8.78
CA TYR A 364 3.16 22.91 8.24
C TYR A 364 3.93 22.20 7.15
N VAL A 365 4.23 22.90 6.08
CA VAL A 365 5.01 22.39 4.95
C VAL A 365 6.01 23.45 4.52
N THR A 366 7.26 23.03 4.34
CA THR A 366 8.31 23.84 3.71
C THR A 366 9.12 23.02 2.72
N SER A 367 10.04 23.66 2.03
CA SER A 367 10.88 23.02 1.01
C SER A 367 12.25 23.69 0.99
N PRO A 368 13.35 22.98 0.65
CA PRO A 368 14.66 23.59 0.40
C PRO A 368 14.64 24.71 -0.66
N GLN A 369 13.64 24.72 -1.56
CA GLN A 369 13.50 25.71 -2.63
C GLN A 369 12.73 26.95 -2.20
N SER A 370 12.12 26.96 -1.02
CA SER A 370 11.34 28.10 -0.50
C SER A 370 11.85 28.54 0.87
N ASN A 371 11.93 29.85 1.07
CA ASN A 371 12.16 30.41 2.41
C ASN A 371 10.86 30.53 3.21
N ASN A 372 9.73 30.26 2.57
CA ASN A 372 8.41 30.39 3.15
C ASN A 372 7.91 29.04 3.69
N THR A 373 6.80 29.13 4.42
CA THR A 373 6.06 27.96 4.92
C THR A 373 4.63 28.06 4.40
N PHE A 374 4.06 26.92 4.07
CA PHE A 374 2.65 26.74 3.81
C PHE A 374 2.01 26.06 5.00
N THR A 375 0.82 26.49 5.40
CA THR A 375 0.05 25.86 6.47
C THR A 375 -1.34 25.48 6.00
N PHE A 376 -1.85 24.35 6.53
CA PHE A 376 -3.21 23.92 6.24
C PHE A 376 -3.80 23.11 7.39
N SER A 377 -5.13 23.13 7.48
CA SER A 377 -5.91 22.27 8.37
C SER A 377 -7.28 21.98 7.79
N PRO A 378 -7.95 20.89 8.19
CA PRO A 378 -9.34 20.62 7.80
C PRO A 378 -10.31 21.73 8.23
N THR A 379 -11.53 21.71 7.67
CA THR A 379 -12.66 22.57 8.10
C THR A 379 -12.52 24.07 7.81
N GLY A 380 -11.85 24.45 6.73
CA GLY A 380 -11.73 25.83 6.27
C GLY A 380 -12.73 26.23 5.20
N SER A 381 -12.51 27.42 4.61
CA SER A 381 -13.37 28.00 3.57
C SER A 381 -13.02 27.58 2.15
N TYR A 382 -11.80 27.10 1.91
CA TYR A 382 -11.37 26.62 0.61
C TYR A 382 -11.87 25.20 0.39
N LYS A 383 -12.24 24.87 -0.84
CA LYS A 383 -12.65 23.50 -1.22
C LYS A 383 -11.73 22.96 -2.29
N ASP A 384 -11.55 21.64 -2.29
CA ASP A 384 -10.85 20.96 -3.36
C ASP A 384 -11.81 20.21 -4.31
N LEU A 385 -11.23 19.55 -5.33
CA LEU A 385 -11.98 18.78 -6.33
C LEU A 385 -12.77 17.59 -5.74
N TYR A 386 -12.48 17.21 -4.50
CA TYR A 386 -13.11 16.09 -3.77
C TYR A 386 -14.12 16.58 -2.73
N ASN A 387 -14.50 17.87 -2.81
CA ASN A 387 -15.41 18.54 -1.88
C ASN A 387 -14.92 18.53 -0.41
N GLN A 388 -13.62 18.37 -0.20
CA GLN A 388 -12.98 18.50 1.11
C GLN A 388 -12.77 19.99 1.42
N SER A 389 -12.93 20.37 2.69
CA SER A 389 -12.82 21.79 3.13
C SER A 389 -11.49 22.01 3.85
N TRP A 390 -10.77 23.06 3.48
CA TRP A 390 -9.45 23.37 3.97
C TRP A 390 -9.33 24.83 4.44
N LYS A 391 -8.64 25.04 5.55
CA LYS A 391 -8.06 26.33 5.93
C LYS A 391 -6.62 26.30 5.46
N ILE A 392 -6.20 27.28 4.68
CA ILE A 392 -4.84 27.36 4.12
C ILE A 392 -4.28 28.77 4.32
N ASP A 393 -2.97 28.86 4.52
CA ASP A 393 -2.24 30.13 4.62
C ASP A 393 -0.78 29.93 4.18
N GLY A 394 -0.13 31.01 3.69
CA GLY A 394 1.25 31.00 3.28
C GLY A 394 1.50 30.55 1.82
N ASP A 395 2.67 29.99 1.55
CA ASP A 395 3.17 29.69 0.20
C ASP A 395 2.66 28.34 -0.34
N HIS A 396 1.48 28.33 -0.94
CA HIS A 396 0.88 27.13 -1.51
C HIS A 396 1.63 26.57 -2.75
N SER A 397 2.59 27.33 -3.31
CA SER A 397 3.42 26.85 -4.42
C SER A 397 4.35 25.68 -4.01
N ILE A 398 4.64 25.54 -2.72
CA ILE A 398 5.43 24.43 -2.15
C ILE A 398 4.80 23.08 -2.49
N LEU A 399 3.47 22.99 -2.45
CA LEU A 399 2.71 21.80 -2.87
C LEU A 399 2.17 21.89 -4.29
N ASN A 400 2.65 22.87 -5.08
CA ASN A 400 2.22 23.12 -6.46
C ASN A 400 0.68 23.18 -6.60
N LEU A 401 0.02 23.83 -5.61
CA LEU A 401 -1.43 24.04 -5.65
C LEU A 401 -1.77 25.25 -6.52
N LYS A 402 -2.88 25.16 -7.24
CA LYS A 402 -3.56 26.29 -7.86
C LYS A 402 -4.86 26.56 -7.12
N ILE A 403 -5.15 27.83 -6.91
CA ILE A 403 -6.37 28.25 -6.24
C ILE A 403 -7.06 29.27 -7.17
N ASP A 404 -8.29 28.97 -7.55
CA ASP A 404 -9.06 29.86 -8.40
C ASP A 404 -9.71 31.01 -7.59
N ASN A 405 -10.35 31.93 -8.31
CA ASN A 405 -11.02 33.10 -7.71
C ASN A 405 -12.24 32.73 -6.83
N GLN A 406 -12.71 31.49 -6.88
CA GLN A 406 -13.82 30.96 -6.07
C GLN A 406 -13.33 30.19 -4.85
N GLY A 407 -12.01 30.04 -4.69
CA GLY A 407 -11.40 29.30 -3.58
C GLY A 407 -11.35 27.79 -3.82
N LEU A 408 -11.47 27.34 -5.08
CA LEU A 408 -11.29 25.95 -5.46
C LEU A 408 -9.80 25.64 -5.57
N ILE A 409 -9.37 24.59 -4.84
CA ILE A 409 -8.00 24.08 -4.84
C ILE A 409 -7.86 23.00 -5.91
N GLU A 410 -6.91 23.19 -6.83
CA GLU A 410 -6.48 22.20 -7.79
C GLU A 410 -5.08 21.68 -7.45
N TYR A 411 -4.92 20.36 -7.58
CA TYR A 411 -3.66 19.66 -7.33
C TYR A 411 -2.93 19.41 -8.65
N ASN A 412 -1.60 19.61 -8.69
CA ASN A 412 -0.79 19.33 -9.89
C ASN A 412 0.18 18.16 -9.66
N ASP A 413 1.39 18.44 -9.11
CA ASP A 413 2.42 17.41 -8.94
C ASP A 413 2.17 16.51 -7.72
N TYR A 414 1.32 16.97 -6.78
CA TYR A 414 0.98 16.26 -5.56
C TYR A 414 -0.54 16.05 -5.46
N PRO A 415 -1.10 15.04 -6.14
CA PRO A 415 -2.54 14.82 -6.19
C PRO A 415 -3.12 14.53 -4.79
N ASP A 416 -4.26 15.15 -4.46
CA ASP A 416 -4.94 15.09 -3.14
C ASP A 416 -3.97 15.33 -1.97
N ALA A 417 -3.02 16.26 -2.16
CA ALA A 417 -1.88 16.44 -1.24
C ALA A 417 -2.31 16.74 0.19
N LEU A 418 -3.34 17.58 0.38
CA LEU A 418 -3.73 18.04 1.69
C LEU A 418 -4.28 16.90 2.54
N ALA A 419 -5.19 16.09 1.99
CA ALA A 419 -5.77 14.96 2.71
C ALA A 419 -4.76 13.85 2.97
N ARG A 420 -3.93 13.51 1.99
CA ARG A 420 -2.93 12.46 2.09
C ARG A 420 -1.82 12.82 3.07
N LEU A 421 -1.31 14.07 3.01
CA LEU A 421 -0.29 14.54 3.93
C LEU A 421 -0.82 14.71 5.35
N HIS A 422 -2.06 15.23 5.51
CA HIS A 422 -2.76 15.25 6.80
C HIS A 422 -2.86 13.82 7.37
N GLY A 423 -3.32 12.87 6.55
CA GLY A 423 -3.38 11.45 6.93
C GLY A 423 -2.05 10.94 7.49
N ALA A 424 -0.93 11.21 6.81
CA ALA A 424 0.39 10.78 7.26
C ALA A 424 0.85 11.51 8.54
N LEU A 425 0.58 12.82 8.68
CA LEU A 425 0.96 13.61 9.86
C LEU A 425 0.19 13.23 11.12
N TYR A 426 -0.99 12.61 10.98
CA TYR A 426 -1.81 12.13 12.11
C TYR A 426 -1.87 10.59 12.21
N SER A 427 -1.00 9.90 11.47
CA SER A 427 -0.99 8.42 11.39
C SER A 427 -0.61 7.73 12.69
N HIS A 428 0.32 8.29 13.46
CA HIS A 428 0.82 7.72 14.72
C HIS A 428 1.16 8.81 15.73
N GLU A 429 1.46 8.38 16.96
CA GLU A 429 1.75 9.27 18.06
C GLU A 429 3.21 9.73 18.07
N GLY A 430 3.43 10.89 18.72
CA GLY A 430 4.74 11.48 18.87
C GLY A 430 4.93 12.76 18.05
N ARG A 431 6.09 13.38 18.25
CA ARG A 431 6.57 14.52 17.45
C ARG A 431 7.46 13.95 16.35
N PHE A 432 7.17 14.27 15.12
CA PHE A 432 7.99 13.82 13.99
C PHE A 432 7.91 14.79 12.82
N ILE A 433 8.87 14.68 11.95
CA ILE A 433 8.96 15.37 10.67
C ILE A 433 8.82 14.34 9.57
N ILE A 434 8.06 14.66 8.55
CA ILE A 434 8.03 13.92 7.28
C ILE A 434 8.97 14.61 6.31
N VAL A 435 9.82 13.83 5.65
CA VAL A 435 10.61 14.28 4.50
C VAL A 435 10.23 13.46 3.28
N ASP A 436 10.10 14.13 2.13
CA ASP A 436 9.71 13.54 0.86
C ASP A 436 10.75 13.94 -0.20
N ALA A 437 11.30 12.96 -0.92
CA ALA A 437 12.36 13.19 -1.89
C ALA A 437 11.79 13.59 -3.25
N LYS A 438 12.47 14.49 -3.95
CA LYS A 438 12.19 14.75 -5.36
C LYS A 438 12.31 13.48 -6.21
N PRO A 439 11.63 13.41 -7.37
CA PRO A 439 11.83 12.30 -8.30
C PRO A 439 13.32 11.99 -8.54
N GLN A 440 13.64 10.70 -8.67
CA GLN A 440 14.98 10.14 -8.89
C GLN A 440 15.89 10.05 -7.65
N PHE A 441 15.48 10.56 -6.50
CA PHE A 441 16.23 10.45 -5.24
C PHE A 441 15.47 9.59 -4.23
N GLU A 442 16.20 8.94 -3.32
CA GLU A 442 15.64 8.17 -2.21
C GLU A 442 16.43 8.40 -0.92
N PHE A 443 15.77 8.19 0.21
CA PHE A 443 16.41 8.28 1.52
C PHE A 443 17.07 6.97 1.92
N ILE A 444 18.17 7.09 2.64
CA ILE A 444 18.81 5.95 3.33
C ILE A 444 19.15 6.31 4.78
N GLU A 445 19.23 5.26 5.58
CA GLU A 445 19.91 5.23 6.87
C GLU A 445 20.85 4.02 6.89
N LYS A 446 21.58 3.82 7.98
CA LYS A 446 22.65 2.81 8.14
C LYS A 446 22.27 1.38 7.71
N HIS A 447 21.00 0.99 7.87
CA HIS A 447 20.51 -0.38 7.62
C HIS A 447 19.52 -0.50 6.49
N SER A 448 19.10 0.62 5.90
CA SER A 448 18.09 0.61 4.82
C SER A 448 18.62 -0.01 3.54
N HIS A 449 17.72 -0.61 2.78
CA HIS A 449 17.97 -1.02 1.40
C HIS A 449 17.93 0.21 0.48
N ASN A 450 18.47 0.10 -0.73
CA ASN A 450 18.38 1.15 -1.74
C ASN A 450 18.17 0.57 -3.14
N HIS A 451 17.66 1.40 -4.05
CA HIS A 451 17.23 1.00 -5.39
C HIS A 451 18.00 1.73 -6.49
N VAL A 452 19.26 2.06 -6.24
CA VAL A 452 20.14 2.78 -7.18
C VAL A 452 20.14 2.14 -8.57
N GLY A 453 19.71 2.91 -9.57
CA GLY A 453 19.56 2.45 -10.96
C GLY A 453 18.30 1.65 -11.26
N GLY A 454 17.52 1.33 -10.24
CA GLY A 454 16.24 0.65 -10.31
C GLY A 454 15.03 1.59 -10.17
N GLY A 455 13.92 1.09 -9.65
CA GLY A 455 12.72 1.84 -9.31
C GLY A 455 12.56 1.99 -7.79
N ALA A 456 11.99 3.11 -7.36
CA ALA A 456 11.58 3.33 -5.97
C ALA A 456 10.27 4.13 -5.92
N HIS A 457 9.56 4.02 -4.81
CA HIS A 457 8.30 4.73 -4.55
C HIS A 457 8.26 5.28 -3.11
N GLY A 458 7.09 5.61 -2.59
CA GLY A 458 6.94 6.14 -1.22
C GLY A 458 6.53 7.61 -1.18
N SER A 459 6.83 8.39 -2.22
CA SER A 459 6.63 9.82 -2.28
C SER A 459 5.16 10.24 -2.48
N LEU A 460 4.85 11.46 -2.06
CA LEU A 460 3.59 12.15 -2.33
C LEU A 460 3.44 12.53 -3.81
N HIS A 461 4.54 12.58 -4.57
CA HIS A 461 4.57 13.02 -5.94
C HIS A 461 3.75 12.12 -6.88
N LYS A 462 3.12 12.71 -7.89
CA LYS A 462 2.24 12.02 -8.85
C LYS A 462 2.84 10.80 -9.53
N ILE A 463 4.17 10.76 -9.73
CA ILE A 463 4.86 9.63 -10.35
C ILE A 463 4.69 8.35 -9.52
N ASP A 464 4.72 8.46 -8.18
CA ASP A 464 4.54 7.34 -7.25
C ASP A 464 3.06 7.11 -6.94
N SER A 465 2.22 8.14 -7.08
CA SER A 465 0.86 8.18 -6.54
C SER A 465 -0.22 7.85 -7.55
N LEU A 466 0.02 8.04 -8.86
CA LEU A 466 -1.00 7.80 -9.87
C LEU A 466 -0.86 6.39 -10.45
N VAL A 467 -1.91 5.61 -10.31
CA VAL A 467 -1.99 4.20 -10.71
C VAL A 467 -3.22 3.93 -11.56
N PRO A 468 -3.19 2.93 -12.45
CA PRO A 468 -4.33 2.59 -13.28
C PRO A 468 -5.35 1.74 -12.53
N LEU A 469 -6.61 1.86 -12.93
CA LEU A 469 -7.73 1.00 -12.55
C LEU A 469 -8.48 0.56 -13.81
N ILE A 470 -8.60 -0.73 -14.02
CA ILE A 470 -9.40 -1.35 -15.08
C ILE A 470 -10.65 -1.96 -14.44
N ILE A 471 -11.81 -1.69 -15.00
CA ILE A 471 -13.11 -2.19 -14.52
C ILE A 471 -13.81 -2.86 -15.69
N ALA A 472 -14.21 -4.12 -15.55
CA ALA A 472 -15.01 -4.82 -16.54
C ALA A 472 -16.16 -5.59 -15.87
N GLY A 473 -17.26 -5.79 -16.60
CA GLY A 473 -18.44 -6.49 -16.08
C GLY A 473 -19.41 -5.62 -15.32
N THR A 474 -19.19 -4.30 -15.25
CA THR A 474 -20.14 -3.30 -14.73
C THR A 474 -19.94 -1.96 -15.43
N HIS A 475 -20.99 -1.11 -15.42
CA HIS A 475 -20.93 0.28 -15.88
C HIS A 475 -20.69 1.26 -14.72
N GLU A 476 -20.75 0.78 -13.49
CA GLU A 476 -20.51 1.59 -12.30
C GLU A 476 -19.01 1.89 -12.15
N LYS A 477 -18.69 3.05 -11.59
CA LYS A 477 -17.33 3.50 -11.28
C LYS A 477 -17.29 4.21 -9.92
N PRO A 478 -16.09 4.34 -9.29
CA PRO A 478 -15.93 5.16 -8.09
C PRO A 478 -16.37 6.62 -8.35
N GLU A 479 -16.85 7.29 -7.31
CA GLU A 479 -17.26 8.69 -7.37
C GLU A 479 -16.09 9.61 -7.73
N TYR A 480 -14.92 9.36 -7.13
CA TYR A 480 -13.68 10.03 -7.47
C TYR A 480 -12.60 9.00 -7.79
N ASN A 481 -11.62 9.42 -8.59
CA ASN A 481 -10.47 8.57 -8.96
C ASN A 481 -9.44 8.55 -7.81
N ARG A 482 -9.82 8.07 -6.64
CA ARG A 482 -8.96 7.93 -5.48
C ARG A 482 -9.15 6.56 -4.83
N LEU A 483 -8.07 6.00 -4.32
CA LEU A 483 -8.07 4.71 -3.64
C LEU A 483 -9.04 4.66 -2.44
N ILE A 484 -9.11 5.76 -1.70
CA ILE A 484 -9.98 5.89 -0.51
C ILE A 484 -11.48 5.71 -0.85
N ASP A 485 -11.90 5.99 -2.08
CA ASP A 485 -13.30 5.90 -2.51
C ASP A 485 -13.68 4.49 -3.01
N ILE A 486 -12.71 3.61 -3.25
CA ILE A 486 -12.93 2.28 -3.86
C ILE A 486 -13.71 1.35 -2.94
N LYS A 487 -13.43 1.32 -1.64
CA LYS A 487 -14.17 0.45 -0.69
C LYS A 487 -15.68 0.69 -0.75
N ASN A 488 -16.11 1.95 -0.63
CA ASN A 488 -17.52 2.29 -0.60
C ASN A 488 -18.20 1.97 -1.94
N TRP A 489 -17.50 2.14 -3.05
CA TRP A 489 -17.99 1.74 -4.36
C TRP A 489 -18.15 0.21 -4.48
N ILE A 490 -17.16 -0.58 -4.05
CA ILE A 490 -17.28 -2.06 -4.05
C ILE A 490 -18.43 -2.52 -3.17
N LEU A 491 -18.62 -1.91 -2.00
CA LEU A 491 -19.76 -2.24 -1.13
C LEU A 491 -21.13 -1.96 -1.80
N LYS A 492 -21.22 -0.95 -2.68
CA LYS A 492 -22.43 -0.72 -3.50
C LYS A 492 -22.61 -1.78 -4.58
N LEU A 493 -21.53 -2.25 -5.21
CA LEU A 493 -21.57 -3.31 -6.23
C LEU A 493 -22.03 -4.66 -5.66
N THR A 494 -21.69 -4.94 -4.41
CA THR A 494 -22.00 -6.22 -3.75
C THR A 494 -23.39 -6.30 -3.13
N LYS A 495 -24.05 -5.17 -2.91
CA LYS A 495 -25.43 -5.06 -2.42
C LYS A 495 -26.45 -5.20 -3.57
#